data_b532a8021b789f504e89ceb6f69ef58f
#
_entry.id   b532a8021b789f504e89ceb6f69ef58f
#
_cell.length_a   1.000
_cell.length_b   1.000
_cell.length_c   1.000
_cell.angle_alpha   90.00
_cell.angle_beta   90.00
_cell.angle_gamma   90.00
#
_symmetry.space_group_name_H-M   'P 1'
#
loop_
_entity.id
_entity.type
_entity.pdbx_description
1 polymer ?
#
loop_
_entity_poly.entity_id
_entity_poly.type
_entity_poly.pdbx_seq_one_letter_code
_entity_poly.pdbx_strand_id
1 'polypeptide(L)'
;ELVEFRDIIHKVNASGKIQPEEEVQITSTITGWITKITVMEGDTVKPGQHLISIDEKQIRPRYNNALSQVKSSEANLRKVKSQMDRTKSLFLQNLISKQELEQIEASYQIALSQSEQSNANLLSAEDELSKTRLTAPKYGIVTSLTKEEGEMAVGGMFNPGVLMTIADLSRMEVEVDVNENDVVNIEVGDTSEIEIDAYPDTVFFGVVSEIAHTAQSLNMGSQQQVTNFKVKVKMLSVPDKIRPGMSSTVNIISETIENALSIPIQSLTSRPENYSEINANEKGPKKNRWENNDEKNETILTNKNHIDVVFILEDEFDGEENGADGSEDSEEESSGTESDDGSGDVRQESQYSL
;
A
#
# COMPACT_ATOMS: atom_id res chain seq x y z
N GLU A 1 -2.77 -18.70 -40.28
CA GLU A 1 -1.69 -18.33 -39.34
C GLU A 1 -1.27 -19.59 -38.61
N LEU A 2 0.03 -19.73 -38.37
CA LEU A 2 0.57 -20.90 -37.70
C LEU A 2 0.39 -20.77 -36.18
N VAL A 3 0.13 -21.89 -35.55
CA VAL A 3 0.14 -22.00 -34.09
C VAL A 3 1.58 -21.98 -33.64
N GLU A 4 1.91 -21.06 -32.73
CA GLU A 4 3.30 -20.90 -32.25
C GLU A 4 3.33 -20.96 -30.72
N PHE A 5 4.42 -21.47 -30.20
CA PHE A 5 4.70 -21.37 -28.78
C PHE A 5 5.20 -19.97 -28.47
N ARG A 6 4.52 -19.29 -27.56
CA ARG A 6 4.87 -17.93 -27.09
C ARG A 6 4.71 -17.84 -25.58
N ASP A 7 5.48 -16.96 -24.98
CA ASP A 7 5.27 -16.58 -23.60
C ASP A 7 4.05 -15.67 -23.53
N ILE A 8 3.08 -16.05 -22.73
CA ILE A 8 1.86 -15.27 -22.48
C ILE A 8 2.03 -14.56 -21.16
N ILE A 9 2.00 -13.22 -21.21
CA ILE A 9 2.10 -12.37 -20.04
C ILE A 9 0.73 -11.79 -19.76
N HIS A 10 0.18 -12.09 -18.60
CA HIS A 10 -1.04 -11.48 -18.12
C HIS A 10 -0.69 -10.14 -17.46
N LYS A 11 -1.20 -9.03 -18.04
CA LYS A 11 -0.96 -7.67 -17.54
C LYS A 11 -2.27 -7.06 -17.05
N VAL A 12 -2.28 -6.56 -15.84
CA VAL A 12 -3.35 -5.76 -15.27
C VAL A 12 -3.01 -4.29 -15.45
N ASN A 13 -3.86 -3.58 -16.19
CA ASN A 13 -3.69 -2.14 -16.43
C ASN A 13 -4.49 -1.33 -15.40
N ALA A 14 -3.82 -0.40 -14.73
CA ALA A 14 -4.46 0.47 -13.76
C ALA A 14 -3.87 1.88 -13.84
N SER A 15 -4.72 2.89 -13.64
CA SER A 15 -4.30 4.29 -13.57
C SER A 15 -4.21 4.77 -12.13
N GLY A 16 -3.30 5.68 -11.87
CA GLY A 16 -3.08 6.19 -10.53
C GLY A 16 -2.28 7.47 -10.48
N LYS A 17 -1.80 7.78 -9.28
CA LYS A 17 -0.99 8.97 -9.01
C LYS A 17 0.30 8.61 -8.33
N ILE A 18 1.34 9.32 -8.71
CA ILE A 18 2.66 9.23 -8.09
C ILE A 18 2.61 9.99 -6.77
N GLN A 19 3.06 9.34 -5.70
CA GLN A 19 3.17 9.94 -4.37
C GLN A 19 4.51 9.54 -3.72
N PRO A 20 5.00 10.30 -2.74
CA PRO A 20 6.18 9.89 -1.98
C PRO A 20 5.83 8.70 -1.07
N GLU A 21 6.80 7.80 -0.86
CA GLU A 21 6.66 6.68 0.09
C GLU A 21 6.44 7.18 1.53
N GLU A 22 7.08 8.31 1.88
CA GLU A 22 6.93 8.95 3.19
C GLU A 22 6.58 10.43 3.04
N GLU A 23 5.46 10.82 3.62
CA GLU A 23 4.97 12.18 3.68
C GLU A 23 4.63 12.54 5.13
N VAL A 24 5.05 13.71 5.58
CA VAL A 24 4.74 14.23 6.90
C VAL A 24 4.07 15.59 6.81
N GLN A 25 2.86 15.65 7.31
CA GLN A 25 2.11 16.89 7.41
C GLN A 25 2.47 17.62 8.71
N ILE A 26 3.01 18.82 8.60
CA ILE A 26 3.35 19.68 9.71
C ILE A 26 2.08 20.46 10.11
N THR A 27 1.59 20.14 11.29
CA THR A 27 0.40 20.78 11.87
C THR A 27 0.76 21.54 13.13
N SER A 28 -0.06 22.54 13.51
CA SER A 28 0.10 23.22 14.77
C SER A 28 -0.74 22.53 15.86
N THR A 29 -0.16 22.35 17.04
CA THR A 29 -0.89 21.89 18.24
C THR A 29 -1.46 23.05 19.05
N ILE A 30 -0.98 24.28 18.81
CA ILE A 30 -1.41 25.51 19.47
C ILE A 30 -2.03 26.47 18.46
N THR A 31 -2.99 27.27 18.91
CA THR A 31 -3.56 28.33 18.07
C THR A 31 -2.79 29.64 18.27
N GLY A 32 -2.39 30.28 17.18
CA GLY A 32 -1.66 31.54 17.21
C GLY A 32 -1.36 32.07 15.82
N TRP A 33 -0.89 33.33 15.75
CA TRP A 33 -0.50 33.95 14.49
C TRP A 33 0.88 33.46 14.05
N ILE A 34 1.03 33.15 12.76
CA ILE A 34 2.32 32.81 12.15
C ILE A 34 3.13 34.11 12.04
N THR A 35 4.25 34.17 12.73
CA THR A 35 5.13 35.36 12.74
C THR A 35 6.21 35.31 11.71
N LYS A 36 6.69 34.09 11.39
CA LYS A 36 7.74 33.89 10.41
C LYS A 36 7.71 32.48 9.85
N ILE A 37 7.94 32.37 8.53
CA ILE A 37 8.21 31.13 7.81
C ILE A 37 9.64 31.21 7.28
N THR A 38 10.46 30.19 7.54
CA THR A 38 11.90 30.22 7.21
C THR A 38 12.26 29.40 5.98
N VAL A 39 11.30 28.71 5.39
CA VAL A 39 11.47 27.83 4.23
C VAL A 39 10.41 28.11 3.18
N MET A 40 10.71 27.78 1.94
CA MET A 40 9.81 27.90 0.78
C MET A 40 9.49 26.51 0.21
N GLU A 41 8.46 26.44 -0.64
CA GLU A 41 8.20 25.21 -1.40
C GLU A 41 9.40 24.86 -2.29
N GLY A 42 9.79 23.59 -2.25
CA GLY A 42 10.98 23.07 -2.95
C GLY A 42 12.26 23.09 -2.12
N ASP A 43 12.28 23.72 -0.94
CA ASP A 43 13.46 23.73 -0.09
C ASP A 43 13.69 22.36 0.55
N THR A 44 14.98 21.98 0.61
CA THR A 44 15.40 20.78 1.35
C THR A 44 15.61 21.10 2.82
N VAL A 45 14.99 20.32 3.70
CA VAL A 45 15.05 20.49 5.16
C VAL A 45 15.69 19.30 5.86
N LYS A 46 16.38 19.57 6.96
CA LYS A 46 17.03 18.56 7.81
C LYS A 46 16.24 18.36 9.10
N PRO A 47 16.32 17.18 9.74
CA PRO A 47 15.70 16.95 11.04
C PRO A 47 16.12 18.03 12.05
N GLY A 48 15.14 18.58 12.79
CA GLY A 48 15.36 19.66 13.76
C GLY A 48 15.50 21.06 13.16
N GLN A 49 15.52 21.21 11.83
CA GLN A 49 15.55 22.53 11.19
C GLN A 49 14.27 23.32 11.49
N HIS A 50 14.43 24.58 11.85
CA HIS A 50 13.31 25.47 12.13
C HIS A 50 12.53 25.79 10.84
N LEU A 51 11.20 25.67 10.92
CA LEU A 51 10.30 25.87 9.78
C LEU A 51 9.42 27.11 9.96
N ILE A 52 8.63 27.11 11.03
CA ILE A 52 7.61 28.13 11.30
C ILE A 52 7.70 28.58 12.75
N SER A 53 7.57 29.91 12.97
CA SER A 53 7.40 30.52 14.27
C SER A 53 5.97 30.98 14.46
N ILE A 54 5.36 30.62 15.56
CA ILE A 54 4.06 31.12 16.02
C ILE A 54 4.29 32.17 17.10
N ASP A 55 3.39 33.12 17.27
CA ASP A 55 3.50 34.24 18.22
C ASP A 55 3.61 33.74 19.66
N GLU A 56 4.74 34.03 20.29
CA GLU A 56 5.08 33.65 21.65
C GLU A 56 4.56 34.64 22.72
N LYS A 57 3.95 35.78 22.32
CA LYS A 57 3.65 36.88 23.25
C LYS A 57 2.81 36.48 24.46
N GLN A 58 1.92 35.49 24.30
CA GLN A 58 1.09 35.01 25.39
C GLN A 58 1.72 33.85 26.18
N ILE A 59 2.56 33.06 25.54
CA ILE A 59 3.12 31.83 26.13
C ILE A 59 4.42 32.12 26.85
N ARG A 60 5.28 32.98 26.30
CA ARG A 60 6.56 33.35 26.93
C ARG A 60 6.43 33.92 28.37
N PRO A 61 5.46 34.79 28.69
CA PRO A 61 5.24 35.22 30.08
C PRO A 61 4.87 34.10 31.04
N ARG A 62 4.10 33.08 30.60
CA ARG A 62 3.76 31.91 31.40
C ARG A 62 5.03 31.10 31.74
N TYR A 63 5.90 30.85 30.77
CA TYR A 63 7.18 30.23 31.00
C TYR A 63 8.04 31.02 32.01
N ASN A 64 8.17 32.33 31.83
CA ASN A 64 8.95 33.19 32.72
C ASN A 64 8.39 33.19 34.16
N ASN A 65 7.06 33.16 34.34
CA ASN A 65 6.42 33.06 35.66
C ASN A 65 6.71 31.69 36.31
N ALA A 66 6.58 30.58 35.55
CA ALA A 66 6.92 29.24 36.04
C ALA A 66 8.41 29.14 36.43
N LEU A 67 9.31 29.70 35.63
CA LEU A 67 10.77 29.74 35.92
C LEU A 67 11.04 30.55 37.24
N SER A 68 10.33 31.65 37.42
CA SER A 68 10.47 32.46 38.67
C SER A 68 9.96 31.69 39.88
N GLN A 69 8.88 30.93 39.73
CA GLN A 69 8.33 30.09 40.81
C GLN A 69 9.31 28.95 41.19
N VAL A 70 9.97 28.33 40.23
CA VAL A 70 11.02 27.34 40.50
C VAL A 70 12.16 27.95 41.28
N LYS A 71 12.69 29.10 40.85
CA LYS A 71 13.75 29.81 41.58
C LYS A 71 13.36 30.12 43.02
N SER A 72 12.10 30.51 43.27
CA SER A 72 11.59 30.79 44.62
C SER A 72 11.52 29.51 45.46
N SER A 73 10.94 28.43 44.92
CA SER A 73 10.80 27.16 45.64
C SER A 73 12.13 26.50 45.94
N GLU A 74 13.09 26.55 45.01
CA GLU A 74 14.47 26.09 45.23
C GLU A 74 15.22 26.91 46.32
N ALA A 75 15.02 28.22 46.35
CA ALA A 75 15.60 29.06 47.43
C ALA A 75 15.01 28.68 48.79
N ASN A 76 13.69 28.43 48.89
CA ASN A 76 13.08 27.94 50.11
C ASN A 76 13.57 26.54 50.49
N LEU A 77 13.67 25.61 49.54
CA LEU A 77 14.23 24.27 49.78
C LEU A 77 15.67 24.32 50.32
N ARG A 78 16.55 25.15 49.72
CA ARG A 78 17.89 25.37 50.23
C ARG A 78 17.91 25.90 51.65
N LYS A 79 17.02 26.86 52.00
CA LYS A 79 16.87 27.40 53.35
C LYS A 79 16.48 26.29 54.32
N VAL A 80 15.41 25.54 54.06
CA VAL A 80 14.91 24.49 54.95
C VAL A 80 15.91 23.34 55.05
N LYS A 81 16.57 22.95 53.98
CA LYS A 81 17.68 21.95 53.98
C LYS A 81 18.80 22.35 54.92
N SER A 82 19.29 23.59 54.82
CA SER A 82 20.33 24.11 55.70
C SER A 82 19.90 24.13 57.18
N GLN A 83 18.62 24.38 57.45
CA GLN A 83 18.05 24.30 58.79
C GLN A 83 17.97 22.85 59.29
N MET A 84 17.53 21.91 58.45
CA MET A 84 17.47 20.48 58.76
C MET A 84 18.88 19.94 59.08
N ASP A 85 19.89 20.24 58.23
CA ASP A 85 21.25 19.79 58.41
C ASP A 85 21.83 20.27 59.76
N ARG A 86 21.52 21.53 60.16
CA ARG A 86 21.92 22.11 61.44
C ARG A 86 21.20 21.41 62.59
N THR A 87 19.87 21.23 62.51
CA THR A 87 19.05 20.56 63.54
C THR A 87 19.51 19.10 63.71
N LYS A 88 19.82 18.39 62.64
CA LYS A 88 20.35 17.03 62.64
C LYS A 88 21.69 16.96 63.39
N SER A 89 22.58 17.95 63.18
CA SER A 89 23.85 18.03 63.89
C SER A 89 23.67 18.26 65.40
N LEU A 90 22.70 19.09 65.81
CA LEU A 90 22.35 19.33 67.24
C LEU A 90 21.74 18.09 67.90
N PHE A 91 20.91 17.31 67.12
CA PHE A 91 20.36 16.06 67.64
C PHE A 91 21.44 15.01 67.91
N LEU A 92 22.45 14.87 67.04
CA LEU A 92 23.59 13.99 67.24
C LEU A 92 24.39 14.35 68.49
N GLN A 93 24.35 15.62 68.93
CA GLN A 93 24.94 16.13 70.17
C GLN A 93 24.01 16.02 71.40
N ASN A 94 22.82 15.40 71.23
CA ASN A 94 21.78 15.31 72.27
C ASN A 94 21.27 16.65 72.79
N LEU A 95 21.30 17.72 72.00
CA LEU A 95 20.92 19.08 72.41
C LEU A 95 19.43 19.40 72.08
N ILE A 96 18.75 18.56 71.29
CA ILE A 96 17.36 18.73 70.89
C ILE A 96 16.58 17.43 71.03
N SER A 97 15.21 17.54 71.06
CA SER A 97 14.32 16.40 71.11
C SER A 97 14.15 15.71 69.75
N LYS A 98 13.74 14.42 69.74
CA LYS A 98 13.40 13.69 68.54
C LYS A 98 12.21 14.31 67.80
N GLN A 99 11.24 14.83 68.55
CA GLN A 99 10.06 15.53 68.00
C GLN A 99 10.45 16.75 67.17
N GLU A 100 11.45 17.52 67.60
CA GLU A 100 11.93 18.69 66.87
C GLU A 100 12.68 18.31 65.57
N LEU A 101 13.42 17.20 65.60
CA LEU A 101 14.03 16.64 64.38
C LEU A 101 12.96 16.19 63.37
N GLU A 102 11.96 15.41 63.81
CA GLU A 102 10.86 14.94 62.98
C GLU A 102 10.04 16.11 62.35
N GLN A 103 9.85 17.19 63.12
CA GLN A 103 9.15 18.40 62.61
C GLN A 103 9.95 19.09 61.50
N ILE A 104 11.26 19.21 61.58
CA ILE A 104 12.06 19.85 60.54
C ILE A 104 12.23 18.94 59.35
N GLU A 105 12.33 17.61 59.54
CA GLU A 105 12.32 16.63 58.44
C GLU A 105 11.01 16.68 57.63
N ALA A 106 9.85 16.77 58.29
CA ALA A 106 8.57 16.99 57.67
C ALA A 106 8.53 18.30 56.87
N SER A 107 9.08 19.40 57.46
CA SER A 107 9.15 20.69 56.78
C SER A 107 10.08 20.64 55.55
N TYR A 108 11.18 19.88 55.60
CA TYR A 108 12.04 19.65 54.47
C TYR A 108 11.31 18.86 53.34
N GLN A 109 10.57 17.81 53.73
CA GLN A 109 9.80 17.02 52.76
C GLN A 109 8.73 17.86 52.04
N ILE A 110 8.06 18.74 52.77
CA ILE A 110 7.09 19.69 52.17
C ILE A 110 7.78 20.64 51.21
N ALA A 111 8.94 21.22 51.59
CA ALA A 111 9.70 22.11 50.71
C ALA A 111 10.23 21.40 49.45
N LEU A 112 10.63 20.12 49.58
CA LEU A 112 11.06 19.28 48.48
C LEU A 112 9.90 19.06 47.51
N SER A 113 8.75 18.60 47.98
CA SER A 113 7.56 18.38 47.15
C SER A 113 7.08 19.65 46.46
N GLN A 114 7.18 20.81 47.12
CA GLN A 114 6.85 22.12 46.54
C GLN A 114 7.83 22.50 45.40
N SER A 115 9.12 22.16 45.53
CA SER A 115 10.12 22.38 44.48
C SER A 115 9.86 21.46 43.27
N GLU A 116 9.55 20.19 43.53
CA GLU A 116 9.20 19.22 42.48
C GLU A 116 7.94 19.65 41.71
N GLN A 117 6.90 20.12 42.41
CA GLN A 117 5.68 20.65 41.81
C GLN A 117 5.95 21.88 40.95
N SER A 118 6.83 22.78 41.38
CA SER A 118 7.22 23.96 40.60
C SER A 118 7.99 23.59 39.35
N ASN A 119 8.88 22.58 39.43
CA ASN A 119 9.63 22.03 38.28
C ASN A 119 8.68 21.38 37.28
N ALA A 120 7.68 20.62 37.70
CA ALA A 120 6.67 20.05 36.85
C ALA A 120 5.88 21.11 36.07
N ASN A 121 5.51 22.21 36.77
CA ASN A 121 4.85 23.34 36.13
C ASN A 121 5.73 24.06 35.12
N LEU A 122 7.05 24.18 35.39
CA LEU A 122 8.01 24.77 34.46
C LEU A 122 8.11 23.91 33.21
N LEU A 123 8.26 22.57 33.35
CA LEU A 123 8.33 21.64 32.23
C LEU A 123 7.09 21.74 31.32
N SER A 124 5.90 21.85 31.92
CA SER A 124 4.64 22.07 31.18
C SER A 124 4.66 23.39 30.38
N ALA A 125 5.12 24.48 31.02
CA ALA A 125 5.21 25.78 30.33
C ALA A 125 6.30 25.82 29.26
N GLU A 126 7.36 25.06 29.44
CA GLU A 126 8.44 24.87 28.43
C GLU A 126 7.93 24.09 27.22
N ASP A 127 7.17 23.02 27.45
CA ASP A 127 6.53 22.25 26.39
C ASP A 127 5.55 23.12 25.56
N GLU A 128 4.72 23.95 26.21
CA GLU A 128 3.88 24.93 25.52
C GLU A 128 4.70 25.91 24.69
N LEU A 129 5.82 26.40 25.20
CA LEU A 129 6.70 27.33 24.49
C LEU A 129 7.40 26.64 23.32
N SER A 130 7.80 25.39 23.47
CA SER A 130 8.45 24.62 22.41
C SER A 130 7.52 24.44 21.20
N LYS A 131 6.20 24.28 21.44
CA LYS A 131 5.18 24.15 20.40
C LYS A 131 4.96 25.41 19.56
N THR A 132 5.49 26.57 19.99
CA THR A 132 5.51 27.80 19.17
C THR A 132 6.52 27.75 18.04
N ARG A 133 7.50 26.83 18.11
CA ARG A 133 8.59 26.68 17.17
C ARG A 133 8.46 25.32 16.47
N LEU A 134 7.92 25.33 15.28
CA LEU A 134 7.77 24.13 14.48
C LEU A 134 9.08 23.79 13.78
N THR A 135 9.52 22.55 13.93
CA THR A 135 10.76 22.02 13.32
C THR A 135 10.46 20.80 12.47
N ALA A 136 11.31 20.53 11.49
CA ALA A 136 11.20 19.35 10.64
C ALA A 136 11.48 18.07 11.45
N PRO A 137 10.56 17.08 11.46
CA PRO A 137 10.79 15.82 12.17
C PRO A 137 11.74 14.88 11.43
N LYS A 138 11.78 14.97 10.09
CA LYS A 138 12.61 14.13 9.21
C LYS A 138 13.27 14.97 8.12
N TYR A 139 14.24 14.35 7.44
CA TYR A 139 14.80 14.88 6.20
C TYR A 139 13.76 14.80 5.08
N GLY A 140 13.73 15.81 4.22
CA GLY A 140 12.83 15.84 3.06
C GLY A 140 12.83 17.17 2.34
N ILE A 141 11.90 17.31 1.42
CA ILE A 141 11.65 18.52 0.65
C ILE A 141 10.25 19.03 1.00
N VAL A 142 10.12 20.35 1.14
CA VAL A 142 8.81 20.99 1.34
C VAL A 142 8.01 20.87 0.04
N THR A 143 6.96 20.06 0.04
CA THR A 143 6.12 19.81 -1.15
C THR A 143 4.97 20.79 -1.27
N SER A 144 4.43 21.25 -0.16
CA SER A 144 3.39 22.27 -0.15
C SER A 144 3.47 23.16 1.10
N LEU A 145 3.13 24.43 0.93
CA LEU A 145 3.01 25.42 1.99
C LEU A 145 1.58 25.98 1.94
N THR A 146 0.74 25.55 2.89
CA THR A 146 -0.70 25.88 2.88
C THR A 146 -0.98 27.24 3.52
N LYS A 147 -0.06 27.76 4.34
CA LYS A 147 -0.23 28.97 5.15
C LYS A 147 0.88 29.99 4.89
N GLU A 148 0.52 31.27 5.00
CA GLU A 148 1.42 32.41 4.82
C GLU A 148 1.75 33.10 6.16
N GLU A 149 2.80 33.94 6.14
CA GLU A 149 3.13 34.80 7.29
C GLU A 149 1.98 35.78 7.56
N GLY A 150 1.60 35.92 8.83
CA GLY A 150 0.47 36.75 9.24
C GLY A 150 -0.87 36.03 9.26
N GLU A 151 -0.95 34.79 8.81
CA GLU A 151 -2.15 33.96 8.98
C GLU A 151 -2.20 33.30 10.35
N MET A 152 -3.38 32.84 10.71
CA MET A 152 -3.59 32.12 11.97
C MET A 152 -3.41 30.61 11.78
N ALA A 153 -2.48 30.04 12.53
CA ALA A 153 -2.38 28.60 12.72
C ALA A 153 -3.47 28.17 13.69
N VAL A 154 -4.36 27.29 13.25
CA VAL A 154 -5.40 26.69 14.08
C VAL A 154 -4.86 25.40 14.68
N GLY A 155 -4.64 25.43 15.99
CA GLY A 155 -4.25 24.24 16.75
C GLY A 155 -5.45 23.60 17.43
N GLY A 156 -5.36 22.31 17.70
CA GLY A 156 -6.39 21.59 18.44
C GLY A 156 -6.31 20.08 18.22
N MET A 157 -6.90 19.33 19.16
CA MET A 157 -6.91 17.86 19.08
C MET A 157 -7.88 17.32 18.02
N PHE A 158 -8.89 18.09 17.62
CA PHE A 158 -9.97 17.57 16.76
C PHE A 158 -9.82 17.91 15.27
N ASN A 159 -9.16 19.00 14.93
CA ASN A 159 -8.95 19.40 13.55
C ASN A 159 -7.74 20.33 13.43
N PRO A 160 -6.52 19.82 13.57
CA PRO A 160 -5.32 20.63 13.39
C PRO A 160 -5.19 21.05 11.92
N GLY A 161 -5.04 22.35 11.69
CA GLY A 161 -4.76 22.86 10.35
C GLY A 161 -3.37 22.43 9.87
N VAL A 162 -3.29 21.85 8.68
CA VAL A 162 -2.01 21.56 8.02
C VAL A 162 -1.38 22.89 7.59
N LEU A 163 -0.13 23.12 7.98
CA LEU A 163 0.63 24.32 7.66
C LEU A 163 1.52 24.11 6.44
N MET A 164 2.19 22.97 6.40
CA MET A 164 3.02 22.56 5.27
C MET A 164 3.16 21.03 5.25
N THR A 165 3.61 20.52 4.13
CA THR A 165 3.90 19.11 3.92
C THR A 165 5.37 18.93 3.57
N ILE A 166 6.03 17.95 4.16
CA ILE A 166 7.41 17.56 3.87
C ILE A 166 7.40 16.11 3.41
N ALA A 167 8.07 15.82 2.30
CA ALA A 167 8.16 14.48 1.76
C ALA A 167 9.59 14.13 1.32
N ASP A 168 9.90 12.84 1.37
CA ASP A 168 11.14 12.31 0.80
C ASP A 168 10.88 11.95 -0.68
N LEU A 169 11.37 12.78 -1.59
CA LEU A 169 11.20 12.57 -3.04
C LEU A 169 12.21 11.58 -3.63
N SER A 170 13.14 11.05 -2.83
CA SER A 170 14.08 10.02 -3.30
C SER A 170 13.43 8.66 -3.47
N ARG A 171 12.31 8.44 -2.77
CA ARG A 171 11.52 7.21 -2.79
C ARG A 171 10.08 7.54 -3.13
N MET A 172 9.68 7.11 -4.32
CA MET A 172 8.34 7.36 -4.84
C MET A 172 7.60 6.04 -5.06
N GLU A 173 6.32 6.08 -4.87
CA GLU A 173 5.39 4.99 -5.18
C GLU A 173 4.25 5.51 -6.06
N VAL A 174 3.63 4.62 -6.79
CA VAL A 174 2.41 4.90 -7.54
C VAL A 174 1.26 4.23 -6.82
N GLU A 175 0.27 5.01 -6.41
CA GLU A 175 -0.99 4.48 -5.88
C GLU A 175 -1.98 4.37 -7.03
N VAL A 176 -2.31 3.14 -7.42
CA VAL A 176 -3.24 2.83 -8.52
C VAL A 176 -4.53 2.24 -8.02
N ASP A 177 -5.62 2.52 -8.75
CA ASP A 177 -6.94 1.96 -8.48
C ASP A 177 -7.18 0.77 -9.40
N VAL A 178 -7.15 -0.44 -8.84
CA VAL A 178 -7.34 -1.72 -9.54
C VAL A 178 -8.76 -2.23 -9.32
N ASN A 179 -9.39 -2.74 -10.38
CA ASN A 179 -10.73 -3.32 -10.30
C ASN A 179 -10.74 -4.61 -9.45
N GLU A 180 -11.88 -4.90 -8.80
CA GLU A 180 -12.09 -6.09 -7.97
C GLU A 180 -11.81 -7.41 -8.71
N ASN A 181 -12.12 -7.49 -10.01
CA ASN A 181 -11.89 -8.70 -10.79
C ASN A 181 -10.41 -8.97 -11.07
N ASP A 182 -9.61 -7.91 -11.15
CA ASP A 182 -8.20 -7.97 -11.55
C ASP A 182 -7.27 -8.08 -10.34
N VAL A 183 -7.67 -7.51 -9.19
CA VAL A 183 -6.84 -7.50 -7.96
C VAL A 183 -6.58 -8.90 -7.40
N VAL A 184 -7.47 -9.85 -7.68
CA VAL A 184 -7.34 -11.25 -7.23
C VAL A 184 -6.09 -11.92 -7.81
N ASN A 185 -5.67 -11.48 -9.00
CA ASN A 185 -4.53 -12.05 -9.73
C ASN A 185 -3.20 -11.33 -9.41
N ILE A 186 -3.20 -10.32 -8.53
CA ILE A 186 -2.01 -9.54 -8.21
C ILE A 186 -1.46 -10.00 -6.86
N GLU A 187 -0.16 -10.20 -6.81
CA GLU A 187 0.56 -10.55 -5.58
C GLU A 187 1.59 -9.46 -5.21
N VAL A 188 1.88 -9.37 -3.91
CA VAL A 188 2.96 -8.49 -3.43
C VAL A 188 4.30 -9.04 -3.93
N GLY A 189 5.05 -8.20 -4.63
CA GLY A 189 6.31 -8.58 -5.27
C GLY A 189 6.21 -8.66 -6.79
N ASP A 190 5.02 -8.57 -7.38
CA ASP A 190 4.84 -8.55 -8.83
C ASP A 190 5.57 -7.37 -9.46
N THR A 191 6.19 -7.62 -10.60
CA THR A 191 6.86 -6.57 -11.37
C THR A 191 5.84 -5.75 -12.17
N SER A 192 6.13 -4.47 -12.32
CA SER A 192 5.25 -3.56 -13.05
C SER A 192 6.02 -2.61 -13.95
N GLU A 193 5.39 -2.27 -15.05
CA GLU A 193 5.81 -1.22 -15.98
C GLU A 193 5.00 0.04 -15.68
N ILE A 194 5.67 1.14 -15.42
CA ILE A 194 5.06 2.41 -15.04
C ILE A 194 5.27 3.41 -16.19
N GLU A 195 4.21 3.88 -16.76
CA GLU A 195 4.19 4.92 -17.77
C GLU A 195 3.68 6.21 -17.14
N ILE A 196 4.47 7.27 -17.19
CA ILE A 196 4.13 8.57 -16.61
C ILE A 196 3.68 9.49 -17.74
N ASP A 197 2.51 10.11 -17.62
CA ASP A 197 1.94 10.97 -18.67
C ASP A 197 2.87 12.12 -19.08
N ALA A 198 3.72 12.58 -18.15
CA ALA A 198 4.72 13.61 -18.42
C ALA A 198 5.95 13.11 -19.18
N TYR A 199 6.15 11.79 -19.30
CA TYR A 199 7.29 11.14 -19.96
C TYR A 199 6.83 10.01 -20.89
N PRO A 200 6.14 10.33 -22.01
CA PRO A 200 5.46 9.33 -22.85
C PRO A 200 6.40 8.32 -23.52
N ASP A 201 7.68 8.68 -23.67
CA ASP A 201 8.67 7.83 -24.36
C ASP A 201 9.52 7.00 -23.38
N THR A 202 9.18 6.98 -22.09
CA THR A 202 10.00 6.30 -21.07
C THR A 202 9.14 5.44 -20.18
N VAL A 203 9.49 4.15 -20.11
CA VAL A 203 8.87 3.19 -19.20
C VAL A 203 9.77 3.02 -17.99
N PHE A 204 9.20 3.17 -16.80
CA PHE A 204 9.87 2.92 -15.54
C PHE A 204 9.43 1.57 -14.98
N PHE A 205 10.28 0.94 -14.19
CA PHE A 205 9.96 -0.32 -13.56
C PHE A 205 9.65 -0.13 -12.08
N GLY A 206 8.70 -0.91 -11.60
CA GLY A 206 8.29 -0.94 -10.21
C GLY A 206 8.00 -2.34 -9.73
N VAL A 207 7.73 -2.44 -8.43
CA VAL A 207 7.33 -3.68 -7.76
C VAL A 207 6.15 -3.38 -6.86
N VAL A 208 5.14 -4.26 -6.88
CA VAL A 208 3.97 -4.16 -6.00
C VAL A 208 4.43 -4.31 -4.55
N SER A 209 4.24 -3.27 -3.75
CA SER A 209 4.65 -3.21 -2.34
C SER A 209 3.52 -3.52 -1.38
N GLU A 210 2.30 -3.08 -1.71
CA GLU A 210 1.14 -3.21 -0.83
C GLU A 210 -0.15 -3.29 -1.65
N ILE A 211 -1.07 -4.14 -1.20
CA ILE A 211 -2.42 -4.27 -1.76
C ILE A 211 -3.41 -3.96 -0.63
N ALA A 212 -4.27 -2.96 -0.81
CA ALA A 212 -5.24 -2.60 0.20
C ALA A 212 -6.27 -3.71 0.42
N HIS A 213 -6.52 -4.07 1.67
CA HIS A 213 -7.54 -5.07 2.03
C HIS A 213 -8.97 -4.52 2.05
N THR A 214 -9.14 -3.21 1.90
CA THR A 214 -10.44 -2.55 1.92
C THR A 214 -10.73 -1.91 0.58
N ALA A 215 -11.85 -2.27 0.00
CA ALA A 215 -12.32 -1.67 -1.24
C ALA A 215 -12.77 -0.21 -1.04
N GLN A 216 -12.46 0.64 -2.00
CA GLN A 216 -13.03 1.98 -2.09
C GLN A 216 -14.14 1.99 -3.12
N SER A 217 -15.35 2.31 -2.67
CA SER A 217 -16.49 2.50 -3.56
C SER A 217 -16.56 3.96 -3.99
N LEU A 218 -16.26 4.22 -5.24
CA LEU A 218 -16.45 5.52 -5.86
C LEU A 218 -17.94 5.70 -6.22
N ASN A 219 -18.56 6.74 -5.69
CA ASN A 219 -19.96 7.15 -5.92
C ASN A 219 -21.04 6.37 -5.15
N MET A 220 -21.32 6.83 -3.93
CA MET A 220 -22.56 6.51 -3.21
C MET A 220 -23.79 7.21 -3.82
N GLY A 221 -24.13 6.97 -5.08
CA GLY A 221 -25.30 7.63 -5.68
C GLY A 221 -25.63 7.29 -7.12
N SER A 222 -24.80 6.55 -7.83
CA SER A 222 -25.08 6.10 -9.20
C SER A 222 -25.34 4.59 -9.26
N GLN A 223 -26.16 4.16 -10.23
CA GLN A 223 -26.54 2.75 -10.42
C GLN A 223 -25.39 1.82 -10.85
N GLN A 224 -24.19 2.36 -11.04
CA GLN A 224 -22.96 1.59 -11.32
C GLN A 224 -21.95 1.83 -10.20
N GLN A 225 -21.94 0.94 -9.23
CA GLN A 225 -20.95 0.89 -8.18
C GLN A 225 -19.71 0.17 -8.71
N VAL A 226 -18.65 0.91 -9.01
CA VAL A 226 -17.36 0.33 -9.34
C VAL A 226 -16.58 0.17 -8.05
N THR A 227 -16.21 -1.06 -7.75
CA THR A 227 -15.40 -1.41 -6.58
C THR A 227 -13.94 -1.49 -7.00
N ASN A 228 -13.11 -0.60 -6.45
CA ASN A 228 -11.68 -0.59 -6.73
C ASN A 228 -10.88 -0.82 -5.44
N PHE A 229 -9.73 -1.46 -5.59
CA PHE A 229 -8.74 -1.64 -4.53
C PHE A 229 -7.51 -0.81 -4.84
N LYS A 230 -6.96 -0.18 -3.81
CA LYS A 230 -5.70 0.56 -3.94
C LYS A 230 -4.52 -0.39 -3.91
N VAL A 231 -3.69 -0.29 -4.91
CA VAL A 231 -2.43 -1.02 -5.00
C VAL A 231 -1.29 -0.01 -5.05
N LYS A 232 -0.29 -0.20 -4.20
CA LYS A 232 0.92 0.63 -4.18
C LYS A 232 2.04 -0.08 -4.89
N VAL A 233 2.62 0.61 -5.85
CA VAL A 233 3.73 0.13 -6.65
C VAL A 233 4.94 1.00 -6.40
N LYS A 234 5.97 0.44 -5.79
CA LYS A 234 7.23 1.14 -5.50
C LYS A 234 8.06 1.27 -6.76
N MET A 235 8.49 2.48 -7.08
CA MET A 235 9.39 2.74 -8.21
C MET A 235 10.81 2.30 -7.89
N LEU A 236 11.45 1.55 -8.80
CA LEU A 236 12.85 1.15 -8.66
C LEU A 236 13.82 2.28 -9.06
N SER A 237 13.39 3.17 -9.93
CA SER A 237 14.16 4.30 -10.42
C SER A 237 13.29 5.54 -10.45
N VAL A 238 13.69 6.59 -9.75
CA VAL A 238 12.95 7.86 -9.64
C VAL A 238 13.70 8.93 -10.43
N PRO A 239 13.12 9.50 -11.51
CA PRO A 239 13.72 10.62 -12.21
C PRO A 239 13.70 11.92 -11.39
N ASP A 240 14.74 12.76 -11.53
CA ASP A 240 14.92 13.99 -10.74
C ASP A 240 13.79 15.03 -10.82
N LYS A 241 12.95 14.95 -11.86
CA LYS A 241 11.90 15.95 -12.12
C LYS A 241 10.48 15.48 -11.82
N ILE A 242 10.34 14.28 -11.27
CA ILE A 242 9.01 13.79 -10.85
C ILE A 242 8.51 14.61 -9.67
N ARG A 243 7.22 14.93 -9.72
CA ARG A 243 6.52 15.63 -8.62
C ARG A 243 5.37 14.78 -8.11
N PRO A 244 5.10 14.81 -6.80
CA PRO A 244 3.89 14.22 -6.24
C PRO A 244 2.63 14.74 -6.93
N GLY A 245 1.66 13.86 -7.16
CA GLY A 245 0.40 14.18 -7.82
C GLY A 245 0.40 14.02 -9.34
N MET A 246 1.53 13.69 -9.98
CA MET A 246 1.56 13.36 -11.41
C MET A 246 0.76 12.09 -11.68
N SER A 247 0.02 12.08 -12.81
CA SER A 247 -0.72 10.91 -13.27
C SER A 247 0.20 9.91 -13.93
N SER A 248 -0.10 8.65 -13.76
CA SER A 248 0.61 7.53 -14.37
C SER A 248 -0.30 6.35 -14.62
N THR A 249 0.06 5.55 -15.60
CA THR A 249 -0.56 4.26 -15.90
C THR A 249 0.44 3.16 -15.54
N VAL A 250 -0.04 2.13 -14.86
CA VAL A 250 0.79 1.01 -14.43
C VAL A 250 0.26 -0.28 -15.04
N ASN A 251 1.15 -1.02 -15.68
CA ASN A 251 0.88 -2.36 -16.19
C ASN A 251 1.54 -3.36 -15.24
N ILE A 252 0.77 -3.99 -14.36
CA ILE A 252 1.24 -4.99 -13.40
C ILE A 252 1.27 -6.34 -14.09
N ILE A 253 2.42 -7.03 -14.07
CA ILE A 253 2.61 -8.37 -14.63
C ILE A 253 2.26 -9.36 -13.52
N SER A 254 1.07 -9.95 -13.62
CA SER A 254 0.54 -10.85 -12.60
C SER A 254 0.94 -12.31 -12.83
N GLU A 255 1.00 -12.74 -14.07
CA GLU A 255 1.35 -14.12 -14.41
C GLU A 255 2.09 -14.18 -15.73
N THR A 256 3.10 -15.03 -15.81
CA THR A 256 3.81 -15.32 -17.04
C THR A 256 3.79 -16.82 -17.27
N ILE A 257 3.13 -17.24 -18.36
CA ILE A 257 3.08 -18.65 -18.78
C ILE A 257 4.09 -18.82 -19.90
N GLU A 258 5.21 -19.46 -19.59
CA GLU A 258 6.25 -19.72 -20.58
C GLU A 258 5.85 -20.86 -21.52
N ASN A 259 6.20 -20.76 -22.81
CA ASN A 259 5.95 -21.78 -23.83
C ASN A 259 4.48 -22.20 -23.97
N ALA A 260 3.54 -21.28 -23.84
CA ALA A 260 2.13 -21.56 -24.05
C ALA A 260 1.83 -21.69 -25.58
N LEU A 261 1.03 -22.69 -25.92
CA LEU A 261 0.54 -22.84 -27.28
C LEU A 261 -0.49 -21.74 -27.58
N SER A 262 -0.11 -20.75 -28.35
CA SER A 262 -0.94 -19.57 -28.60
C SER A 262 -1.57 -19.62 -30.00
N ILE A 263 -2.83 -19.25 -30.05
CA ILE A 263 -3.58 -19.01 -31.28
C ILE A 263 -4.06 -17.57 -31.33
N PRO A 264 -4.00 -16.88 -32.49
CA PRO A 264 -4.53 -15.54 -32.62
C PRO A 264 -6.03 -15.50 -32.32
N ILE A 265 -6.48 -14.51 -31.57
CA ILE A 265 -7.89 -14.36 -31.20
C ILE A 265 -8.84 -14.32 -32.41
N GLN A 266 -8.33 -13.89 -33.58
CA GLN A 266 -9.06 -13.88 -34.85
C GLN A 266 -9.36 -15.28 -35.39
N SER A 267 -8.65 -16.31 -34.92
CA SER A 267 -8.88 -17.71 -35.28
C SER A 267 -10.00 -18.37 -34.48
N LEU A 268 -10.46 -17.72 -33.40
CA LEU A 268 -11.58 -18.20 -32.59
C LEU A 268 -12.89 -17.82 -33.26
N THR A 269 -13.75 -18.82 -33.49
CA THR A 269 -15.10 -18.62 -34.01
C THR A 269 -16.11 -19.23 -33.06
N SER A 270 -17.05 -18.41 -32.58
CA SER A 270 -18.12 -18.90 -31.72
C SER A 270 -19.22 -19.54 -32.56
N ARG A 271 -19.52 -20.81 -32.32
CA ARG A 271 -20.52 -21.59 -33.04
C ARG A 271 -21.49 -22.28 -32.07
N PRO A 272 -22.75 -22.49 -32.45
CA PRO A 272 -23.64 -23.29 -31.63
C PRO A 272 -23.18 -24.74 -31.54
N GLU A 273 -23.33 -25.38 -30.39
CA GLU A 273 -22.82 -26.72 -30.06
C GLU A 273 -23.23 -27.81 -31.11
N ASN A 274 -24.36 -27.63 -31.81
CA ASN A 274 -24.86 -28.55 -32.83
C ASN A 274 -24.57 -28.13 -34.28
N TYR A 275 -23.51 -27.31 -34.49
CA TYR A 275 -23.16 -26.79 -35.83
C TYR A 275 -22.87 -27.89 -36.87
N SER A 276 -22.27 -29.02 -36.47
CA SER A 276 -22.02 -30.16 -37.34
C SER A 276 -23.28 -30.85 -37.82
N GLU A 277 -24.31 -30.94 -37.00
CA GLU A 277 -25.61 -31.54 -37.34
C GLU A 277 -26.43 -30.67 -38.27
N ILE A 278 -26.34 -29.34 -38.13
CA ILE A 278 -27.06 -28.38 -38.99
C ILE A 278 -26.55 -28.45 -40.43
N ASN A 279 -25.23 -28.54 -40.64
CA ASN A 279 -24.64 -28.61 -41.95
C ASN A 279 -24.78 -29.99 -42.66
N ALA A 280 -24.91 -31.07 -41.87
CA ALA A 280 -25.18 -32.40 -42.43
C ALA A 280 -26.57 -32.50 -43.05
N ASN A 281 -27.54 -31.72 -42.59
CA ASN A 281 -28.93 -31.73 -43.09
C ASN A 281 -29.16 -30.82 -44.33
N GLU A 282 -28.21 -29.92 -44.69
CA GLU A 282 -28.38 -29.03 -45.84
C GLU A 282 -27.95 -29.65 -47.19
N LYS A 283 -27.39 -30.88 -47.24
CA LYS A 283 -27.01 -31.58 -48.47
C LYS A 283 -28.14 -32.34 -49.18
N GLY A 284 -29.40 -32.07 -48.83
CA GLY A 284 -30.56 -32.61 -49.54
C GLY A 284 -30.99 -31.71 -50.72
N PRO A 285 -31.56 -32.28 -51.83
CA PRO A 285 -31.91 -31.52 -53.02
C PRO A 285 -33.04 -30.49 -52.70
N LYS A 286 -32.78 -29.23 -53.03
CA LYS A 286 -33.73 -28.13 -52.92
C LYS A 286 -34.98 -28.44 -53.75
N LYS A 287 -36.09 -28.86 -53.12
CA LYS A 287 -37.44 -28.82 -53.71
C LYS A 287 -38.02 -27.44 -53.48
N ASN A 288 -38.25 -26.71 -54.55
CA ASN A 288 -39.01 -25.48 -54.56
C ASN A 288 -40.40 -25.72 -54.01
N ARG A 289 -40.73 -25.14 -52.90
CA ARG A 289 -42.08 -25.04 -52.41
C ARG A 289 -42.31 -23.61 -51.87
N TRP A 290 -42.97 -22.85 -52.72
CA TRP A 290 -43.64 -21.65 -52.31
C TRP A 290 -44.93 -22.08 -51.60
N GLU A 291 -44.99 -22.05 -50.31
CA GLU A 291 -46.22 -22.05 -49.54
C GLU A 291 -46.01 -21.23 -48.27
N ASN A 292 -46.90 -20.26 -48.12
CA ASN A 292 -47.12 -19.40 -46.98
C ASN A 292 -47.17 -20.20 -45.68
N ASN A 293 -46.40 -19.78 -44.67
CA ASN A 293 -46.73 -19.97 -43.29
C ASN A 293 -46.05 -18.88 -42.45
N ASP A 294 -46.76 -17.75 -42.35
CA ASP A 294 -46.63 -16.78 -41.29
C ASP A 294 -47.20 -17.40 -40.00
N GLU A 295 -46.52 -18.20 -39.29
CA GLU A 295 -46.91 -18.61 -37.91
C GLU A 295 -46.01 -19.73 -37.39
N LYS A 296 -44.69 -19.56 -37.34
CA LYS A 296 -43.81 -20.43 -36.53
C LYS A 296 -42.37 -19.92 -36.34
N ASN A 297 -42.19 -18.63 -36.25
CA ASN A 297 -40.84 -18.07 -36.01
C ASN A 297 -40.63 -17.43 -34.64
N GLU A 298 -41.43 -17.78 -33.64
CA GLU A 298 -41.24 -17.21 -32.28
C GLU A 298 -40.77 -18.17 -31.19
N THR A 299 -40.22 -19.33 -31.53
CA THR A 299 -39.85 -20.26 -30.45
C THR A 299 -38.44 -20.90 -30.62
N ILE A 300 -37.46 -20.18 -31.18
CA ILE A 300 -36.05 -20.68 -31.23
C ILE A 300 -35.08 -19.63 -30.72
N LEU A 301 -35.41 -18.91 -29.67
CA LEU A 301 -34.50 -18.08 -28.93
C LEU A 301 -34.44 -18.53 -27.47
N THR A 302 -34.19 -19.81 -27.24
CA THR A 302 -33.91 -20.28 -25.89
C THR A 302 -32.63 -21.12 -25.89
N ASN A 303 -31.59 -20.53 -25.32
CA ASN A 303 -30.45 -21.21 -24.72
C ASN A 303 -29.67 -22.15 -25.66
N LYS A 304 -29.06 -21.60 -26.73
CA LYS A 304 -28.01 -22.32 -27.45
C LYS A 304 -26.68 -22.05 -26.77
N ASN A 305 -26.11 -23.04 -26.09
CA ASN A 305 -24.75 -23.02 -25.68
C ASN A 305 -23.89 -22.78 -26.94
N HIS A 306 -23.10 -21.71 -26.92
CA HIS A 306 -22.09 -21.43 -27.92
C HIS A 306 -20.78 -21.99 -27.43
N ILE A 307 -20.08 -22.70 -28.29
CA ILE A 307 -18.73 -23.19 -28.04
C ILE A 307 -17.76 -22.45 -28.94
N ASP A 308 -16.60 -22.14 -28.43
CA ASP A 308 -15.51 -21.56 -29.20
C ASP A 308 -14.76 -22.70 -29.90
N VAL A 309 -14.66 -22.61 -31.22
CA VAL A 309 -14.02 -23.63 -32.05
C VAL A 309 -12.90 -23.02 -32.87
N VAL A 310 -11.85 -23.82 -33.04
CA VAL A 310 -10.71 -23.51 -33.93
C VAL A 310 -10.70 -24.56 -35.04
N PHE A 311 -10.61 -24.12 -36.26
CA PHE A 311 -10.45 -25.02 -37.44
C PHE A 311 -8.98 -25.24 -37.68
N ILE A 312 -8.55 -26.52 -37.67
CA ILE A 312 -7.20 -26.93 -38.00
C ILE A 312 -7.23 -27.52 -39.42
N LEU A 313 -6.32 -27.08 -40.30
CA LEU A 313 -6.09 -27.74 -41.59
C LEU A 313 -5.22 -28.98 -41.31
N GLU A 314 -5.79 -30.17 -41.46
CA GLU A 314 -5.02 -31.40 -41.55
C GLU A 314 -4.56 -31.52 -43.01
N ASP A 315 -3.25 -31.54 -43.25
CA ASP A 315 -2.72 -31.95 -44.54
C ASP A 315 -3.03 -33.43 -44.71
N GLU A 316 -3.89 -33.77 -45.75
CA GLU A 316 -4.09 -35.14 -46.19
C GLU A 316 -2.74 -35.70 -46.61
N PHE A 317 -2.18 -36.60 -45.82
CA PHE A 317 -1.09 -37.45 -46.25
C PHE A 317 -1.62 -38.33 -47.35
N ASP A 318 -1.35 -38.02 -48.65
CA ASP A 318 -1.49 -38.92 -49.78
C ASP A 318 -0.57 -40.13 -49.58
N GLY A 319 -1.14 -41.16 -48.95
CA GLY A 319 -0.53 -42.48 -48.89
C GLY A 319 -0.69 -43.14 -50.27
N GLU A 320 0.35 -43.10 -51.09
CA GLU A 320 0.46 -43.98 -52.24
C GLU A 320 0.39 -45.45 -51.81
N GLU A 321 -0.75 -46.09 -52.16
CA GLU A 321 -0.88 -47.54 -52.22
C GLU A 321 0.04 -48.08 -53.32
N ASN A 322 1.14 -48.72 -52.96
CA ASN A 322 1.83 -49.68 -53.80
C ASN A 322 1.52 -51.08 -53.30
N GLY A 323 0.60 -51.73 -54.01
CA GLY A 323 0.34 -53.13 -53.91
C GLY A 323 1.48 -54.01 -54.44
N ALA A 324 1.79 -55.06 -53.71
CA ALA A 324 2.32 -56.32 -54.20
C ALA A 324 2.21 -57.39 -53.15
N ASP A 325 1.19 -58.22 -53.27
CA ASP A 325 1.18 -59.67 -53.50
C ASP A 325 2.28 -60.48 -52.79
N GLY A 326 1.86 -61.57 -52.10
CA GLY A 326 2.74 -62.74 -51.86
C GLY A 326 2.67 -63.36 -50.46
N SER A 327 1.62 -64.17 -50.23
CA SER A 327 1.65 -65.53 -49.71
C SER A 327 2.51 -65.92 -48.48
N GLU A 328 1.80 -66.60 -47.62
CA GLU A 328 2.12 -67.88 -46.97
C GLU A 328 2.94 -67.90 -45.70
N ASP A 329 2.27 -68.41 -44.74
CA ASP A 329 2.48 -69.59 -43.88
C ASP A 329 3.12 -69.45 -42.51
N SER A 330 2.33 -69.99 -41.60
CA SER A 330 2.65 -70.96 -40.52
C SER A 330 3.30 -70.48 -39.24
N GLU A 331 2.49 -70.72 -38.24
CA GLU A 331 2.74 -71.57 -37.07
C GLU A 331 3.58 -71.06 -35.90
N GLU A 332 2.88 -71.05 -34.85
CA GLU A 332 3.00 -71.78 -33.57
C GLU A 332 3.90 -71.21 -32.47
N GLU A 333 3.19 -71.24 -31.38
CA GLU A 333 3.56 -71.68 -29.99
C GLU A 333 4.48 -70.77 -29.20
N SER A 334 4.03 -70.38 -28.09
CA SER A 334 3.67 -70.95 -26.82
C SER A 334 4.43 -70.30 -25.69
N SER A 335 3.67 -70.12 -24.63
CA SER A 335 4.07 -70.26 -23.19
C SER A 335 5.15 -69.31 -22.67
N GLY A 336 4.99 -68.79 -21.60
CA GLY A 336 4.58 -69.10 -20.25
C GLY A 336 5.00 -68.01 -19.30
N THR A 337 4.11 -67.84 -18.42
CA THR A 337 4.23 -67.89 -16.97
C THR A 337 5.19 -66.96 -16.24
N GLU A 338 4.49 -66.38 -15.36
CA GLU A 338 4.66 -66.27 -13.87
C GLU A 338 5.60 -65.24 -13.28
N SER A 339 4.92 -64.45 -12.51
CA SER A 339 5.05 -64.24 -11.03
C SER A 339 6.28 -63.43 -10.63
N ASP A 340 6.31 -62.60 -9.68
CA ASP A 340 5.70 -62.56 -8.38
C ASP A 340 6.18 -61.32 -7.64
N ASP A 341 5.34 -60.80 -6.83
CA ASP A 341 5.55 -60.25 -5.50
C ASP A 341 6.67 -59.24 -5.16
N GLY A 342 6.27 -58.31 -4.33
CA GLY A 342 7.16 -57.77 -3.30
C GLY A 342 6.94 -56.31 -2.89
N SER A 343 5.88 -56.09 -2.17
CA SER A 343 5.78 -55.29 -0.92
C SER A 343 7.00 -54.48 -0.47
N GLY A 344 6.74 -53.29 0.02
CA GLY A 344 7.69 -52.57 0.86
C GLY A 344 7.26 -51.17 1.23
N ASP A 345 6.33 -51.13 2.12
CA ASP A 345 6.01 -50.08 3.08
C ASP A 345 7.29 -49.54 3.75
N VAL A 346 7.43 -48.24 3.97
CA VAL A 346 7.85 -47.64 5.25
C VAL A 346 7.72 -46.10 5.21
N ARG A 347 6.93 -45.62 6.15
CA ARG A 347 6.81 -44.26 6.70
C ARG A 347 8.16 -43.68 7.13
N GLN A 348 8.29 -42.36 7.08
CA GLN A 348 8.59 -41.56 8.31
C GLN A 348 8.38 -40.08 8.12
N GLU A 349 7.59 -39.54 9.03
CA GLU A 349 7.45 -38.17 9.44
C GLU A 349 8.80 -37.56 9.91
N SER A 350 8.99 -36.27 9.73
CA SER A 350 9.54 -35.43 10.78
C SER A 350 9.16 -33.97 10.60
N GLN A 351 8.37 -33.50 11.57
CA GLN A 351 8.23 -32.12 12.00
C GLN A 351 9.59 -31.49 12.31
N TYR A 352 9.76 -30.22 12.04
CA TYR A 352 10.38 -29.26 12.98
C TYR A 352 9.87 -27.84 12.73
N SER A 353 9.27 -27.33 13.79
CA SER A 353 9.00 -25.94 14.08
C SER A 353 10.30 -25.16 14.35
N LEU A 354 10.40 -23.94 13.87
CA LEU A 354 10.67 -22.74 14.68
C LEU A 354 10.36 -21.51 13.82
#